data_e3326add6fd9ec27b7481e9bea7a11d6
#
_entry.id   e3326add6fd9ec27b7481e9bea7a11d6
#
_cell.length_a   1.000
_cell.length_b   1.000
_cell.length_c   1.000
_cell.angle_alpha   90.00
_cell.angle_beta   90.00
_cell.angle_gamma   90.00
#
_symmetry.space_group_name_H-M   'P 1'
#
loop_
_entity.id
_entity.type
_entity.pdbx_description
1 polymer ?
#
loop_
_entity_poly.entity_id
_entity_poly.type
_entity_poly.pdbx_seq_one_letter_code
_entity_poly.pdbx_strand_id
1 'polypeptide(L)'
;MATDIVDKELKALRNARWENAFAEADGSVAESKTDQVNRKATIVIEHLIQASDVAHTMQHWHIYRKWNERFFHEMYDAYRNGRADKDPVDFWYKGELGFFDFYIIPLAKKLKDCGVFGVSSDEYLAYAKQNRAEWEVRGQAIVAELKDKAAQNFAAKHTVRDMMVKTMSQASIDL
;
A
#
# COMPACT_ATOMS: atom_id res chain seq x y z
N MET A 1 -7.86 3.08 -12.69
CA MET A 1 -6.46 3.49 -12.84
C MET A 1 -6.02 4.56 -11.84
N ALA A 2 -6.89 5.05 -10.96
CA ALA A 2 -6.48 5.93 -9.86
C ALA A 2 -5.52 5.23 -8.88
N THR A 3 -5.61 3.92 -8.75
CA THR A 3 -4.89 3.08 -7.78
C THR A 3 -3.61 2.43 -8.31
N ASP A 4 -3.28 2.58 -9.59
CA ASP A 4 -2.02 2.08 -10.15
C ASP A 4 -0.86 2.96 -9.68
N ILE A 5 -0.10 2.45 -8.71
CA ILE A 5 1.00 3.16 -8.03
C ILE A 5 2.36 2.85 -8.64
N VAL A 6 2.46 1.82 -9.46
CA VAL A 6 3.74 1.33 -10.00
C VAL A 6 4.13 2.07 -11.27
N ASP A 7 3.15 2.55 -12.03
CA ASP A 7 3.36 3.23 -13.30
C ASP A 7 3.94 4.63 -13.10
N LYS A 8 5.18 4.83 -13.57
CA LYS A 8 5.91 6.10 -13.45
C LYS A 8 5.31 7.22 -14.29
N GLU A 9 4.75 6.90 -15.46
CA GLU A 9 4.13 7.89 -16.35
C GLU A 9 2.82 8.40 -15.74
N LEU A 10 1.99 7.49 -15.21
CA LEU A 10 0.78 7.85 -14.48
C LEU A 10 1.09 8.67 -13.23
N LYS A 11 2.17 8.38 -12.53
CA LYS A 11 2.62 9.18 -11.38
C LYS A 11 2.98 10.60 -11.79
N ALA A 12 3.72 10.77 -12.87
CA ALA A 12 4.10 12.10 -13.40
C ALA A 12 2.86 12.89 -13.83
N LEU A 13 1.93 12.26 -14.54
CA LEU A 13 0.66 12.87 -14.95
C LEU A 13 -0.19 13.31 -13.75
N ARG A 14 -0.30 12.49 -12.71
CA ARG A 14 -1.03 12.84 -11.49
C ARG A 14 -0.40 14.02 -10.76
N ASN A 15 0.93 14.08 -10.70
CA ASN A 15 1.63 15.21 -10.09
C ASN A 15 1.39 16.50 -10.89
N ALA A 16 1.52 16.47 -12.21
CA ALA A 16 1.25 17.62 -13.06
C ALA A 16 -0.22 18.09 -12.93
N ARG A 17 -1.17 17.17 -12.88
CA ARG A 17 -2.60 17.50 -12.66
C ARG A 17 -2.84 18.13 -11.29
N TRP A 18 -2.16 17.63 -10.25
CA TRP A 18 -2.21 18.24 -8.91
C TRP A 18 -1.68 19.66 -8.93
N GLU A 19 -0.47 19.87 -9.46
CA GLU A 19 0.18 21.18 -9.57
C GLU A 19 -0.72 22.17 -10.34
N ASN A 20 -1.24 21.76 -11.49
CA ASN A 20 -2.14 22.58 -12.28
C ASN A 20 -3.47 22.91 -11.56
N ALA A 21 -4.00 21.99 -10.74
CA ALA A 21 -5.24 22.22 -10.02
C ALA A 21 -5.07 23.21 -8.85
N PHE A 22 -3.88 23.24 -8.23
CA PHE A 22 -3.59 24.07 -7.07
C PHE A 22 -2.67 25.25 -7.38
N ALA A 23 -2.17 25.41 -8.63
CA ALA A 23 -1.47 26.60 -9.04
C ALA A 23 -2.36 27.84 -8.88
N GLU A 24 -1.76 28.95 -8.47
CA GLU A 24 -2.43 30.23 -8.50
C GLU A 24 -2.74 30.60 -9.96
N ALA A 25 -3.95 31.08 -10.21
CA ALA A 25 -4.33 31.51 -11.55
C ALA A 25 -3.45 32.72 -11.96
N ASP A 26 -2.68 32.57 -13.02
CA ASP A 26 -1.83 33.64 -13.55
C ASP A 26 -2.58 34.77 -14.25
N GLY A 27 -3.92 34.73 -14.19
CA GLY A 27 -4.80 35.75 -14.76
C GLY A 27 -4.96 35.69 -16.30
N SER A 28 -4.33 34.72 -16.97
CA SER A 28 -4.29 34.65 -18.43
C SER A 28 -5.56 34.05 -19.07
N VAL A 29 -6.35 33.30 -18.29
CA VAL A 29 -7.65 32.74 -18.76
C VAL A 29 -8.68 32.94 -17.68
N ALA A 30 -9.82 33.57 -18.02
CA ALA A 30 -10.95 33.76 -17.11
C ALA A 30 -11.71 32.44 -16.91
N GLU A 31 -11.11 31.50 -16.19
CA GLU A 31 -11.78 30.28 -15.77
C GLU A 31 -12.86 30.60 -14.74
N SER A 32 -14.04 30.04 -14.88
CA SER A 32 -15.13 30.25 -13.92
C SER A 32 -14.73 29.70 -12.56
N LYS A 33 -15.17 30.34 -11.46
CA LYS A 33 -14.94 29.83 -10.08
C LYS A 33 -15.48 28.40 -9.93
N THR A 34 -16.58 28.08 -10.59
CA THR A 34 -17.19 26.74 -10.57
C THR A 34 -16.27 25.70 -11.21
N ASP A 35 -15.65 26.03 -12.35
CA ASP A 35 -14.75 25.12 -13.04
C ASP A 35 -13.47 24.86 -12.23
N GLN A 36 -12.93 25.89 -11.59
CA GLN A 36 -11.80 25.75 -10.67
C GLN A 36 -12.12 24.83 -9.50
N VAL A 37 -13.29 25.00 -8.87
CA VAL A 37 -13.72 24.15 -7.76
C VAL A 37 -13.91 22.71 -8.23
N ASN A 38 -14.58 22.50 -9.35
CA ASN A 38 -14.81 21.16 -9.91
C ASN A 38 -13.50 20.44 -10.26
N ARG A 39 -12.55 21.17 -10.84
CA ARG A 39 -11.21 20.63 -11.15
C ARG A 39 -10.49 20.20 -9.87
N LYS A 40 -10.43 21.07 -8.85
CA LYS A 40 -9.82 20.76 -7.55
C LYS A 40 -10.50 19.55 -6.89
N ALA A 41 -11.83 19.53 -6.86
CA ALA A 41 -12.60 18.44 -6.28
C ALA A 41 -12.28 17.10 -6.97
N THR A 42 -12.20 17.04 -8.28
CA THR A 42 -11.85 15.83 -9.03
C THR A 42 -10.47 15.31 -8.64
N ILE A 43 -9.48 16.19 -8.57
CA ILE A 43 -8.10 15.83 -8.22
C ILE A 43 -8.00 15.37 -6.76
N VAL A 44 -8.73 16.02 -5.85
CA VAL A 44 -8.79 15.60 -4.44
C VAL A 44 -9.41 14.22 -4.31
N ILE A 45 -10.53 13.95 -5.00
CA ILE A 45 -11.19 12.63 -4.98
C ILE A 45 -10.25 11.53 -5.49
N GLU A 46 -9.50 11.77 -6.56
CA GLU A 46 -8.50 10.81 -7.04
C GLU A 46 -7.45 10.47 -5.96
N HIS A 47 -6.98 11.46 -5.21
CA HIS A 47 -6.02 11.23 -4.11
C HIS A 47 -6.66 10.55 -2.90
N LEU A 48 -7.94 10.81 -2.63
CA LEU A 48 -8.70 10.11 -1.59
C LEU A 48 -8.88 8.62 -1.92
N ILE A 49 -9.15 8.28 -3.18
CA ILE A 49 -9.22 6.89 -3.63
C ILE A 49 -7.86 6.20 -3.44
N GLN A 50 -6.76 6.84 -3.84
CA GLN A 50 -5.41 6.31 -3.60
C GLN A 50 -5.12 6.12 -2.10
N ALA A 51 -5.51 7.08 -1.28
CA ALA A 51 -5.32 7.02 0.17
C ALA A 51 -6.15 5.90 0.82
N SER A 52 -7.34 5.62 0.31
CA SER A 52 -8.19 4.55 0.85
C SER A 52 -7.55 3.17 0.69
N ASP A 53 -6.89 2.92 -0.44
CA ASP A 53 -6.20 1.64 -0.70
C ASP A 53 -5.02 1.40 0.26
N VAL A 54 -4.37 2.47 0.70
CA VAL A 54 -3.19 2.41 1.56
C VAL A 54 -3.42 3.00 2.95
N ALA A 55 -4.68 3.19 3.35
CA ALA A 55 -5.07 3.87 4.58
C ALA A 55 -4.41 3.28 5.83
N HIS A 56 -4.18 1.96 5.87
CA HIS A 56 -3.52 1.27 6.96
C HIS A 56 -2.09 1.76 7.25
N THR A 57 -1.39 2.32 6.24
CA THR A 57 -0.04 2.86 6.41
C THR A 57 -0.01 4.20 7.14
N MET A 58 -1.15 4.90 7.16
CA MET A 58 -1.37 6.20 7.79
C MET A 58 -2.20 6.08 9.08
N GLN A 59 -2.14 4.93 9.74
CA GLN A 59 -2.79 4.62 11.01
C GLN A 59 -1.75 4.19 12.05
N HIS A 60 -2.21 3.87 13.27
CA HIS A 60 -1.34 3.37 14.33
C HIS A 60 -0.47 2.19 13.89
N TRP A 61 0.74 2.13 14.42
CA TRP A 61 1.74 1.10 14.12
C TRP A 61 1.19 -0.33 14.11
N HIS A 62 0.36 -0.70 15.09
CA HIS A 62 -0.21 -2.05 15.17
C HIS A 62 -1.16 -2.38 14.02
N ILE A 63 -1.89 -1.39 13.48
CA ILE A 63 -2.76 -1.57 12.31
C ILE A 63 -1.90 -1.77 11.07
N TYR A 64 -0.90 -0.89 10.86
CA TYR A 64 0.04 -1.04 9.75
C TYR A 64 0.73 -2.42 9.80
N ARG A 65 1.25 -2.83 10.97
CA ARG A 65 1.92 -4.12 11.15
C ARG A 65 1.05 -5.32 10.79
N LYS A 66 -0.22 -5.29 11.19
CA LYS A 66 -1.17 -6.36 10.87
C LYS A 66 -1.39 -6.52 9.36
N TRP A 67 -1.51 -5.42 8.62
CA TRP A 67 -1.67 -5.44 7.17
C TRP A 67 -0.38 -5.79 6.44
N ASN A 68 0.76 -5.27 6.91
CA ASN A 68 2.08 -5.61 6.40
C ASN A 68 2.35 -7.12 6.51
N GLU A 69 2.07 -7.73 7.67
CA GLU A 69 2.20 -9.19 7.87
C GLU A 69 1.32 -9.98 6.90
N ARG A 70 0.06 -9.59 6.72
CA ARG A 70 -0.86 -10.27 5.78
C ARG A 70 -0.36 -10.20 4.34
N PHE A 71 0.07 -9.03 3.92
CA PHE A 71 0.57 -8.82 2.57
C PHE A 71 1.88 -9.58 2.33
N PHE A 72 2.78 -9.59 3.31
CA PHE A 72 3.99 -10.40 3.24
C PHE A 72 3.68 -11.90 3.04
N HIS A 73 2.74 -12.43 3.82
CA HIS A 73 2.33 -13.84 3.70
C HIS A 73 1.73 -14.15 2.33
N GLU A 74 0.93 -13.27 1.78
CA GLU A 74 0.37 -13.41 0.44
C GLU A 74 1.45 -13.44 -0.63
N MET A 75 2.42 -12.52 -0.56
CA MET A 75 3.55 -12.47 -1.47
C MET A 75 4.46 -13.70 -1.33
N TYR A 76 4.70 -14.15 -0.10
CA TYR A 76 5.47 -15.36 0.16
C TYR A 76 4.78 -16.62 -0.39
N ASP A 77 3.49 -16.76 -0.18
CA ASP A 77 2.69 -17.86 -0.75
C ASP A 77 2.70 -17.80 -2.30
N ALA A 78 2.63 -16.61 -2.88
CA ALA A 78 2.74 -16.44 -4.33
C ALA A 78 4.10 -16.90 -4.86
N TYR A 79 5.18 -16.50 -4.22
CA TYR A 79 6.54 -16.93 -4.56
C TYR A 79 6.70 -18.45 -4.42
N ARG A 80 6.33 -19.03 -3.29
CA ARG A 80 6.45 -20.47 -3.02
C ARG A 80 5.62 -21.34 -3.98
N ASN A 81 4.55 -20.80 -4.54
CA ASN A 81 3.72 -21.47 -5.54
C ASN A 81 4.13 -21.14 -7.00
N GLY A 82 5.27 -20.47 -7.22
CA GLY A 82 5.77 -20.13 -8.55
C GLY A 82 4.95 -19.08 -9.30
N ARG A 83 4.14 -18.27 -8.59
CA ARG A 83 3.36 -17.18 -9.18
C ARG A 83 4.07 -15.81 -9.10
N ALA A 84 5.16 -15.74 -8.35
CA ALA A 84 6.04 -14.58 -8.27
C ALA A 84 7.49 -15.02 -8.43
N ASP A 85 8.30 -14.23 -9.13
CA ASP A 85 9.67 -14.57 -9.50
C ASP A 85 10.69 -14.31 -8.37
N LYS A 86 10.34 -13.46 -7.41
CA LYS A 86 11.26 -13.01 -6.36
C LYS A 86 10.76 -13.37 -4.97
N ASP A 87 11.69 -13.82 -4.12
CA ASP A 87 11.41 -14.01 -2.70
C ASP A 87 11.16 -12.63 -2.04
N PRO A 88 10.01 -12.41 -1.39
CA PRO A 88 9.75 -11.15 -0.70
C PRO A 88 10.77 -10.86 0.41
N VAL A 89 11.38 -11.87 1.02
CA VAL A 89 12.41 -11.69 2.05
C VAL A 89 13.57 -10.80 1.57
N ASP A 90 13.94 -10.91 0.30
CA ASP A 90 15.12 -10.23 -0.25
C ASP A 90 14.94 -8.71 -0.41
N PHE A 91 13.71 -8.26 -0.57
CA PHE A 91 13.44 -6.86 -0.88
C PHE A 91 12.48 -6.16 0.09
N TRP A 92 11.78 -6.89 0.97
CA TRP A 92 10.68 -6.36 1.79
C TRP A 92 11.09 -5.16 2.64
N TYR A 93 12.20 -5.27 3.37
CA TYR A 93 12.68 -4.18 4.24
C TYR A 93 12.89 -2.87 3.47
N LYS A 94 13.66 -2.93 2.38
CA LYS A 94 13.95 -1.75 1.56
C LYS A 94 12.73 -1.29 0.76
N GLY A 95 11.91 -2.23 0.31
CA GLY A 95 10.67 -1.96 -0.41
C GLY A 95 9.70 -1.14 0.42
N GLU A 96 9.49 -1.49 1.68
CA GLU A 96 8.63 -0.73 2.59
C GLU A 96 9.16 0.68 2.88
N LEU A 97 10.47 0.84 3.12
CA LEU A 97 11.07 2.17 3.27
C LEU A 97 10.85 3.02 2.02
N GLY A 98 11.11 2.47 0.84
CA GLY A 98 10.87 3.15 -0.43
C GLY A 98 9.38 3.48 -0.65
N PHE A 99 8.48 2.59 -0.24
CA PHE A 99 7.04 2.82 -0.33
C PHE A 99 6.60 4.00 0.55
N PHE A 100 7.08 4.08 1.78
CA PHE A 100 6.84 5.24 2.63
C PHE A 100 7.44 6.52 2.05
N ASP A 101 8.71 6.51 1.66
CA ASP A 101 9.44 7.71 1.26
C ASP A 101 8.95 8.28 -0.09
N PHE A 102 8.60 7.42 -1.05
CA PHE A 102 8.27 7.84 -2.41
C PHE A 102 6.78 7.83 -2.74
N TYR A 103 5.94 7.22 -1.89
CA TYR A 103 4.50 7.15 -2.14
C TYR A 103 3.65 7.61 -0.96
N ILE A 104 3.76 6.98 0.22
CA ILE A 104 2.84 7.24 1.34
C ILE A 104 3.02 8.65 1.91
N ILE A 105 4.24 9.05 2.27
CA ILE A 105 4.49 10.38 2.85
C ILE A 105 4.14 11.50 1.86
N PRO A 106 4.52 11.44 0.56
CA PRO A 106 4.06 12.41 -0.43
C PRO A 106 2.53 12.48 -0.57
N LEU A 107 1.83 11.33 -0.56
CA LEU A 107 0.38 11.30 -0.60
C LEU A 107 -0.25 11.95 0.65
N ALA A 108 0.23 11.58 1.84
CA ALA A 108 -0.24 12.17 3.10
C ALA A 108 -0.01 13.69 3.17
N LYS A 109 1.09 14.20 2.62
CA LYS A 109 1.33 15.64 2.48
C LYS A 109 0.27 16.31 1.62
N LYS A 110 -0.04 15.75 0.45
CA LYS A 110 -1.08 16.29 -0.44
C LYS A 110 -2.45 16.32 0.26
N LEU A 111 -2.81 15.26 0.98
CA LEU A 111 -4.06 15.22 1.75
C LEU A 111 -4.10 16.29 2.86
N LYS A 112 -2.97 16.55 3.52
CA LYS A 112 -2.84 17.64 4.46
C LYS A 112 -3.02 19.00 3.77
N ASP A 113 -2.30 19.23 2.69
CA ASP A 113 -2.27 20.50 1.97
C ASP A 113 -3.64 20.88 1.39
N CYS A 114 -4.45 19.91 0.96
CA CYS A 114 -5.81 20.17 0.47
C CYS A 114 -6.85 20.40 1.60
N GLY A 115 -6.50 20.14 2.86
CA GLY A 115 -7.35 20.43 4.02
C GLY A 115 -8.65 19.62 4.14
N VAL A 116 -8.79 18.52 3.36
CA VAL A 116 -10.03 17.73 3.29
C VAL A 116 -10.47 17.16 4.64
N PHE A 117 -9.51 16.78 5.48
CA PHE A 117 -9.77 16.19 6.79
C PHE A 117 -9.66 17.20 7.95
N GLY A 118 -9.51 18.49 7.65
CA GLY A 118 -9.32 19.51 8.67
C GLY A 118 -8.10 19.20 9.56
N VAL A 119 -8.28 19.27 10.87
CA VAL A 119 -7.21 19.01 11.87
C VAL A 119 -6.67 17.59 11.80
N SER A 120 -7.47 16.60 11.40
CA SER A 120 -7.04 15.19 11.28
C SER A 120 -6.07 14.95 10.12
N SER A 121 -5.91 15.90 9.19
CA SER A 121 -4.93 15.79 8.10
C SER A 121 -3.50 15.70 8.60
N ASP A 122 -3.18 16.31 9.74
CA ASP A 122 -1.87 16.23 10.38
C ASP A 122 -1.60 14.86 10.98
N GLU A 123 -2.62 14.18 11.50
CA GLU A 123 -2.50 12.87 12.10
C GLU A 123 -2.07 11.81 11.08
N TYR A 124 -2.69 11.80 9.89
CA TYR A 124 -2.32 10.84 8.83
C TYR A 124 -0.85 10.96 8.43
N LEU A 125 -0.38 12.20 8.24
CA LEU A 125 1.02 12.45 7.93
C LEU A 125 1.95 12.10 9.10
N ALA A 126 1.54 12.36 10.33
CA ALA A 126 2.29 12.02 11.53
C ALA A 126 2.45 10.49 11.66
N TYR A 127 1.35 9.73 11.52
CA TYR A 127 1.41 8.27 11.53
C TYR A 127 2.26 7.69 10.40
N ALA A 128 2.15 8.21 9.18
CA ALA A 128 2.98 7.77 8.06
C ALA A 128 4.48 7.92 8.37
N LYS A 129 4.88 9.07 8.89
CA LYS A 129 6.27 9.34 9.29
C LYS A 129 6.72 8.47 10.46
N GLN A 130 5.87 8.29 11.47
CA GLN A 130 6.15 7.45 12.63
C GLN A 130 6.31 5.98 12.19
N ASN A 131 5.38 5.45 11.40
CA ASN A 131 5.46 4.08 10.90
C ASN A 131 6.71 3.85 10.05
N ARG A 132 7.08 4.82 9.23
CA ARG A 132 8.34 4.79 8.46
C ARG A 132 9.56 4.72 9.37
N ALA A 133 9.62 5.54 10.42
CA ALA A 133 10.72 5.56 11.38
C ALA A 133 10.80 4.26 12.21
N GLU A 134 9.68 3.76 12.67
CA GLU A 134 9.59 2.46 13.37
C GLU A 134 10.05 1.31 12.46
N TRP A 135 9.67 1.35 11.18
CA TRP A 135 10.10 0.35 10.22
C TRP A 135 11.61 0.39 9.97
N GLU A 136 12.21 1.58 9.89
CA GLU A 136 13.66 1.73 9.74
C GLU A 136 14.44 1.03 10.86
N VAL A 137 13.97 1.18 12.11
CA VAL A 137 14.63 0.61 13.28
C VAL A 137 14.36 -0.88 13.44
N ARG A 138 13.14 -1.33 13.21
CA ARG A 138 12.65 -2.67 13.56
C ARG A 138 12.43 -3.59 12.36
N GLY A 139 12.39 -3.03 11.16
CA GLY A 139 11.91 -3.74 9.97
C GLY A 139 12.73 -4.99 9.62
N GLN A 140 14.05 -4.99 9.82
CA GLN A 140 14.87 -6.17 9.54
C GLN A 140 14.53 -7.35 10.47
N ALA A 141 14.37 -7.09 11.75
CA ALA A 141 13.96 -8.11 12.72
C ALA A 141 12.54 -8.62 12.40
N ILE A 142 11.66 -7.70 12.02
CA ILE A 142 10.29 -8.01 11.63
C ILE A 142 10.25 -8.92 10.38
N VAL A 143 11.06 -8.63 9.36
CA VAL A 143 11.13 -9.48 8.14
C VAL A 143 11.62 -10.88 8.48
N ALA A 144 12.58 -11.03 9.40
CA ALA A 144 13.01 -12.35 9.87
C ALA A 144 11.86 -13.12 10.56
N GLU A 145 11.11 -12.47 11.45
CA GLU A 145 9.92 -13.07 12.09
C GLU A 145 8.85 -13.46 11.04
N LEU A 146 8.59 -12.59 10.07
CA LEU A 146 7.60 -12.83 9.02
C LEU A 146 7.99 -14.01 8.14
N LYS A 147 9.28 -14.15 7.80
CA LYS A 147 9.81 -15.30 7.06
C LYS A 147 9.52 -16.61 7.78
N ASP A 148 9.84 -16.67 9.08
CA ASP A 148 9.67 -17.90 9.86
C ASP A 148 8.18 -18.28 9.99
N LYS A 149 7.32 -17.31 10.29
CA LYS A 149 5.87 -17.51 10.33
C LYS A 149 5.31 -17.94 8.97
N ALA A 150 5.74 -17.29 7.88
CA ALA A 150 5.26 -17.62 6.54
C ALA A 150 5.68 -19.04 6.13
N ALA A 151 6.91 -19.43 6.42
CA ALA A 151 7.40 -20.79 6.15
C ALA A 151 6.61 -21.84 6.93
N GLN A 152 6.32 -21.62 8.20
CA GLN A 152 5.49 -22.51 9.03
C GLN A 152 4.06 -22.62 8.49
N ASN A 153 3.42 -21.49 8.16
CA ASN A 153 2.07 -21.45 7.62
C ASN A 153 1.99 -22.16 6.27
N PHE A 154 2.99 -21.96 5.40
CA PHE A 154 3.06 -22.63 4.10
C PHE A 154 3.18 -24.15 4.27
N ALA A 155 4.06 -24.63 5.12
CA ALA A 155 4.24 -26.06 5.41
C ALA A 155 2.95 -26.68 5.96
N ALA A 156 2.28 -26.01 6.90
CA ALA A 156 1.01 -26.50 7.48
C ALA A 156 -0.09 -26.62 6.42
N LYS A 157 -0.24 -25.61 5.53
CA LYS A 157 -1.21 -25.64 4.43
C LYS A 157 -0.97 -26.83 3.47
N HIS A 158 0.30 -27.11 3.13
CA HIS A 158 0.64 -28.22 2.26
C HIS A 158 0.39 -29.57 2.90
N THR A 159 0.72 -29.74 4.19
CA THR A 159 0.44 -30.99 4.92
C THR A 159 -1.08 -31.28 4.93
N VAL A 160 -1.92 -30.30 5.21
CA VAL A 160 -3.38 -30.46 5.21
C VAL A 160 -3.89 -30.82 3.82
N ARG A 161 -3.39 -30.14 2.78
CA ARG A 161 -3.75 -30.44 1.39
C ARG A 161 -3.41 -31.86 0.99
N ASP A 162 -2.19 -32.32 1.32
CA ASP A 162 -1.73 -33.68 1.00
C ASP A 162 -2.55 -34.75 1.75
N MET A 163 -2.93 -34.48 3.01
CA MET A 163 -3.84 -35.36 3.75
C MET A 163 -5.22 -35.44 3.08
N MET A 164 -5.79 -34.30 2.66
CA MET A 164 -7.09 -34.27 1.98
C MET A 164 -7.05 -35.06 0.65
N VAL A 165 -6.01 -34.87 -0.14
CA VAL A 165 -5.84 -35.59 -1.42
C VAL A 165 -5.75 -37.11 -1.19
N LYS A 166 -4.98 -37.55 -0.19
CA LYS A 166 -4.87 -38.98 0.16
C LYS A 166 -6.21 -39.57 0.61
N THR A 167 -6.96 -38.84 1.45
CA THR A 167 -8.28 -39.28 1.92
C THR A 167 -9.28 -39.40 0.77
N MET A 168 -9.30 -38.44 -0.16
CA MET A 168 -10.19 -38.48 -1.33
C MET A 168 -9.82 -39.60 -2.30
N SER A 169 -8.52 -39.87 -2.50
CA SER A 169 -8.04 -40.96 -3.33
C SER A 169 -8.44 -42.33 -2.74
N GLN A 170 -8.32 -42.51 -1.44
CA GLN A 170 -8.72 -43.74 -0.77
C GLN A 170 -10.23 -44.00 -0.87
N ALA A 171 -11.03 -42.96 -0.65
CA ALA A 171 -12.49 -43.05 -0.76
C ALA A 171 -12.99 -43.41 -2.18
N SER A 172 -12.18 -43.11 -3.21
CA SER A 172 -12.47 -43.43 -4.62
C SER A 172 -12.06 -44.85 -5.01
N ILE A 173 -11.24 -45.54 -4.21
CA ILE A 173 -10.81 -46.93 -4.42
C ILE A 173 -11.77 -47.91 -3.74
N ASP A 174 -12.45 -47.46 -2.67
CA ASP A 174 -13.36 -48.27 -1.85
C ASP A 174 -14.81 -48.29 -2.40
N LEU A 175 -15.06 -47.66 -3.56
CA LEU A 175 -16.31 -47.64 -4.33
C LEU A 175 -16.19 -48.47 -5.61
#